data_d8791c8cb59da33b806602ce9c380e09
#
_entry.id   d8791c8cb59da33b806602ce9c380e09
#
_cell.length_a   1.000
_cell.length_b   1.000
_cell.length_c   1.000
_cell.angle_alpha   90.00
_cell.angle_beta   90.00
_cell.angle_gamma   90.00
#
_symmetry.space_group_name_H-M   'P 1'
#
loop_
_entity.id
_entity.type
_entity.pdbx_description
1 polymer ?
#
loop_
_entity_poly.entity_id
_entity_poly.type
_entity_poly.pdbx_seq_one_letter_code
_entity_poly.pdbx_strand_id
1 'polypeptide(L)'
;IDRYVARGGNLLIAGEPGRQEVMNPLLRKVGLKLLPGIIAQPSDVNPGDLVLAKATQIAADSIGGFYKRMVDRQTHSAVTMPSAVALEVVDTTKFHPIVLLQSNAQQTWIEYQTKDFVNDSLSLDSLQGEKLGAYPTAIALTRKIKGKDKKQRIIVLGDADCFSNAELQKSSRPGIYSFNFNMIPGSFRWLCYNEFPVSSSRAPYLDKDISLTPMDLSTIKIIYCYGIPFIIGLCGIWICWRRRKR
;
A
#
# COMPACT_ATOMS: atom_id res chain seq x y z
N ILE A 1 -0.43 -5.89 -26.37
CA ILE A 1 -1.18 -5.05 -25.40
C ILE A 1 -2.35 -4.36 -26.08
N ASP A 2 -2.16 -3.68 -27.23
CA ASP A 2 -3.19 -2.90 -27.92
C ASP A 2 -4.49 -3.66 -28.19
N ARG A 3 -4.37 -4.88 -28.77
CA ARG A 3 -5.54 -5.74 -29.02
C ARG A 3 -6.26 -6.14 -27.72
N TYR A 4 -5.50 -6.36 -26.65
CA TYR A 4 -6.05 -6.71 -25.33
C TYR A 4 -6.85 -5.54 -24.75
N VAL A 5 -6.25 -4.34 -24.76
CA VAL A 5 -6.92 -3.10 -24.32
C VAL A 5 -8.15 -2.80 -25.17
N ALA A 6 -8.02 -2.92 -26.51
CA ALA A 6 -9.16 -2.67 -27.43
C ALA A 6 -10.34 -3.60 -27.15
N ARG A 7 -10.09 -4.87 -26.81
CA ARG A 7 -11.11 -5.87 -26.44
C ARG A 7 -11.70 -5.67 -25.05
N GLY A 8 -11.19 -4.70 -24.28
CA GLY A 8 -11.66 -4.41 -22.91
C GLY A 8 -11.02 -5.26 -21.83
N GLY A 9 -9.80 -5.69 -22.04
CA GLY A 9 -9.01 -6.35 -21.00
C GLY A 9 -8.63 -5.40 -19.87
N ASN A 10 -8.68 -5.87 -18.63
CA ASN A 10 -8.27 -5.11 -17.46
C ASN A 10 -6.76 -5.21 -17.29
N LEU A 11 -6.10 -4.12 -16.85
CA LEU A 11 -4.66 -4.04 -16.72
C LEU A 11 -4.24 -3.36 -15.41
N LEU A 12 -3.11 -3.79 -14.88
CA LEU A 12 -2.31 -3.04 -13.93
C LEU A 12 -0.98 -2.73 -14.62
N ILE A 13 -0.63 -1.46 -14.68
CA ILE A 13 0.59 -0.94 -15.32
C ILE A 13 1.35 -0.18 -14.25
N ALA A 14 2.62 -0.49 -14.06
CA ALA A 14 3.51 0.24 -13.18
C ALA A 14 4.60 0.92 -14.00
N GLY A 15 4.81 2.21 -13.78
CA GLY A 15 5.85 3.01 -14.38
C GLY A 15 7.12 3.02 -13.55
N GLU A 16 8.18 3.56 -14.14
CA GLU A 16 9.49 3.74 -13.50
C GLU A 16 10.13 5.04 -13.98
N PRO A 17 10.96 5.68 -13.15
CA PRO A 17 11.77 6.82 -13.59
C PRO A 17 12.67 6.45 -14.77
N GLY A 18 12.86 7.40 -15.69
CA GLY A 18 13.69 7.20 -16.88
C GLY A 18 13.11 6.25 -17.94
N ARG A 19 11.86 5.76 -17.76
CA ARG A 19 11.18 4.88 -18.73
C ARG A 19 10.06 5.58 -19.51
N GLN A 20 9.98 6.91 -19.47
CA GLN A 20 8.94 7.69 -20.12
C GLN A 20 8.87 7.43 -21.63
N GLU A 21 10.01 7.30 -22.31
CA GLU A 21 10.04 7.05 -23.76
C GLU A 21 9.38 5.75 -24.16
N VAL A 22 9.53 4.71 -23.34
CA VAL A 22 8.96 3.38 -23.58
C VAL A 22 7.51 3.33 -23.14
N MET A 23 7.19 3.94 -22.00
CA MET A 23 5.88 3.82 -21.37
C MET A 23 4.84 4.79 -21.93
N ASN A 24 5.23 6.03 -22.23
CA ASN A 24 4.29 7.06 -22.68
C ASN A 24 3.57 6.73 -23.99
N PRO A 25 4.17 6.07 -25.02
CA PRO A 25 3.42 5.61 -26.19
C PRO A 25 2.25 4.68 -25.86
N LEU A 26 2.40 3.83 -24.82
CA LEU A 26 1.34 2.96 -24.32
C LEU A 26 0.30 3.76 -23.50
N LEU A 27 0.78 4.58 -22.56
CA LEU A 27 -0.08 5.31 -21.63
C LEU A 27 -0.94 6.36 -22.33
N ARG A 28 -0.42 7.02 -23.37
CA ARG A 28 -1.20 7.98 -24.18
C ARG A 28 -2.43 7.35 -24.83
N LYS A 29 -2.40 6.05 -25.15
CA LYS A 29 -3.56 5.33 -25.71
C LYS A 29 -4.72 5.22 -24.71
N VAL A 30 -4.41 5.29 -23.43
CA VAL A 30 -5.40 5.26 -22.34
C VAL A 30 -5.58 6.65 -21.69
N GLY A 31 -5.00 7.69 -22.27
CA GLY A 31 -5.20 9.08 -21.86
C GLY A 31 -4.29 9.56 -20.73
N LEU A 32 -3.19 8.87 -20.47
CA LEU A 32 -2.21 9.22 -19.43
C LEU A 32 -0.81 9.43 -20.02
N LYS A 33 0.05 10.05 -19.23
CA LYS A 33 1.52 10.04 -19.43
C LYS A 33 2.24 10.08 -18.09
N LEU A 34 3.47 9.57 -18.06
CA LEU A 34 4.45 9.81 -17.00
C LEU A 34 5.11 11.17 -17.25
N LEU A 35 5.20 12.00 -16.24
CA LEU A 35 5.97 13.24 -16.30
C LEU A 35 7.47 12.95 -16.20
N PRO A 36 8.35 13.83 -16.71
CA PRO A 36 9.78 13.72 -16.47
C PRO A 36 10.10 13.98 -14.99
N GLY A 37 11.29 13.55 -14.55
CA GLY A 37 11.75 13.74 -13.17
C GLY A 37 11.20 12.68 -12.19
N ILE A 38 11.51 12.89 -10.93
CA ILE A 38 11.13 12.03 -9.78
C ILE A 38 10.43 12.94 -8.77
N ILE A 39 9.40 12.44 -8.11
CA ILE A 39 8.76 13.20 -7.03
C ILE A 39 9.68 13.19 -5.82
N ALA A 40 10.17 14.36 -5.43
CA ALA A 40 10.94 14.57 -4.22
C ALA A 40 10.02 14.89 -3.03
N GLN A 41 10.33 14.28 -1.89
CA GLN A 41 9.67 14.51 -0.61
C GLN A 41 10.71 14.55 0.50
N PRO A 42 11.32 15.70 0.82
CA PRO A 42 12.32 15.82 1.86
C PRO A 42 11.84 15.32 3.22
N SER A 43 12.71 14.61 3.91
CA SER A 43 12.43 14.04 5.23
C SER A 43 13.74 13.86 6.01
N ASP A 44 13.71 14.10 7.31
CA ASP A 44 14.87 13.88 8.20
C ASP A 44 15.13 12.39 8.48
N VAL A 45 14.16 11.53 8.19
CA VAL A 45 14.20 10.08 8.54
C VAL A 45 14.14 9.15 7.34
N ASN A 46 13.71 9.62 6.18
CA ASN A 46 13.56 8.81 4.98
C ASN A 46 14.33 9.44 3.80
N PRO A 47 14.76 8.61 2.82
CA PRO A 47 15.34 9.14 1.60
C PRO A 47 14.39 10.14 0.92
N GLY A 48 14.93 11.17 0.32
CA GLY A 48 14.15 12.26 -0.27
C GLY A 48 13.34 11.89 -1.51
N ASP A 49 13.59 10.73 -2.11
CA ASP A 49 12.82 10.14 -3.20
C ASP A 49 11.72 9.19 -2.72
N LEU A 50 11.60 8.97 -1.40
CA LEU A 50 10.52 8.16 -0.85
C LEU A 50 9.24 8.96 -0.72
N VAL A 51 8.32 8.74 -1.64
CA VAL A 51 7.01 9.39 -1.61
C VAL A 51 6.05 8.67 -0.68
N LEU A 52 5.43 9.41 0.23
CA LEU A 52 4.35 8.95 1.10
C LEU A 52 3.00 9.29 0.46
N ALA A 53 2.58 8.46 -0.49
CA ALA A 53 1.36 8.69 -1.25
C ALA A 53 0.11 8.39 -0.42
N LYS A 54 -0.85 9.32 -0.44
CA LYS A 54 -2.11 9.22 0.30
C LYS A 54 -3.29 8.98 -0.64
N ALA A 55 -4.27 8.23 -0.17
CA ALA A 55 -5.51 8.04 -0.92
C ALA A 55 -6.30 9.35 -1.02
N THR A 56 -6.87 9.58 -2.19
CA THR A 56 -7.78 10.70 -2.40
C THR A 56 -9.18 10.39 -1.87
N GLN A 57 -9.94 11.44 -1.51
CA GLN A 57 -11.34 11.27 -1.13
C GLN A 57 -12.16 10.66 -2.27
N ILE A 58 -11.88 11.07 -3.52
CA ILE A 58 -12.54 10.52 -4.72
C ILE A 58 -12.32 9.02 -4.85
N ALA A 59 -11.10 8.53 -4.56
CA ALA A 59 -10.82 7.10 -4.55
C ALA A 59 -11.58 6.36 -3.44
N ALA A 60 -11.65 6.95 -2.24
CA ALA A 60 -12.40 6.39 -1.13
C ALA A 60 -13.89 6.25 -1.45
N ASP A 61 -14.49 7.26 -2.07
CA ASP A 61 -15.92 7.30 -2.39
C ASP A 61 -16.27 6.42 -3.62
N SER A 62 -15.39 6.40 -4.64
CA SER A 62 -15.69 5.71 -5.91
C SER A 62 -15.31 4.23 -5.89
N ILE A 63 -14.25 3.85 -5.18
CA ILE A 63 -13.71 2.50 -5.15
C ILE A 63 -13.91 1.84 -3.79
N GLY A 64 -13.82 2.61 -2.71
CA GLY A 64 -13.98 2.11 -1.35
C GLY A 64 -12.81 1.24 -0.89
N GLY A 65 -13.10 0.20 -0.10
CA GLY A 65 -12.12 -0.79 0.31
C GLY A 65 -10.96 -0.20 1.13
N PHE A 66 -9.71 -0.44 0.71
CA PHE A 66 -8.55 0.04 1.43
C PHE A 66 -8.34 1.57 1.30
N TYR A 67 -8.76 2.18 0.18
CA TYR A 67 -8.68 3.64 0.00
C TYR A 67 -9.50 4.38 1.07
N LYS A 68 -10.72 3.90 1.35
CA LYS A 68 -11.55 4.45 2.42
C LYS A 68 -10.86 4.30 3.77
N ARG A 69 -10.31 3.12 4.09
CA ARG A 69 -9.58 2.91 5.34
C ARG A 69 -8.35 3.81 5.48
N MET A 70 -7.65 4.12 4.38
CA MET A 70 -6.53 5.06 4.39
C MET A 70 -7.00 6.48 4.72
N VAL A 71 -8.08 6.94 4.08
CA VAL A 71 -8.66 8.27 4.34
C VAL A 71 -9.16 8.37 5.77
N ASP A 72 -9.87 7.35 6.28
CA ASP A 72 -10.40 7.34 7.64
C ASP A 72 -9.28 7.38 8.72
N ARG A 73 -8.10 6.79 8.43
CA ARG A 73 -6.95 6.74 9.35
C ARG A 73 -5.97 7.91 9.24
N GLN A 74 -6.20 8.84 8.38
CA GLN A 74 -5.53 10.07 7.93
C GLN A 74 -4.08 10.37 8.34
N THR A 75 -3.67 10.18 9.59
CA THR A 75 -2.45 10.84 10.12
C THR A 75 -1.15 10.09 9.90
N HIS A 76 -1.16 8.76 9.82
CA HIS A 76 0.07 7.95 9.78
C HIS A 76 0.07 6.87 8.71
N SER A 77 -0.94 6.85 7.81
CA SER A 77 -1.06 5.83 6.78
C SER A 77 -0.70 6.37 5.40
N ALA A 78 0.15 5.65 4.69
CA ALA A 78 0.54 5.97 3.33
C ALA A 78 0.88 4.70 2.54
N VAL A 79 0.84 4.80 1.21
CA VAL A 79 1.55 3.88 0.33
C VAL A 79 2.93 4.47 0.11
N THR A 80 3.96 3.73 0.47
CA THR A 80 5.35 4.13 0.26
C THR A 80 5.76 3.79 -1.16
N MET A 81 6.26 4.78 -1.89
CA MET A 81 6.61 4.69 -3.30
C MET A 81 8.03 5.24 -3.51
N PRO A 82 9.05 4.35 -3.55
CA PRO A 82 10.43 4.76 -3.81
C PRO A 82 10.60 5.29 -5.23
N SER A 83 11.21 6.45 -5.39
CA SER A 83 11.50 7.07 -6.69
C SER A 83 10.28 7.21 -7.62
N ALA A 84 9.13 7.55 -7.08
CA ALA A 84 7.88 7.64 -7.84
C ALA A 84 7.91 8.75 -8.90
N VAL A 85 7.29 8.46 -10.04
CA VAL A 85 7.06 9.42 -11.13
C VAL A 85 5.61 9.90 -11.08
N ALA A 86 5.41 11.19 -11.34
CA ALA A 86 4.07 11.75 -11.41
C ALA A 86 3.33 11.32 -12.69
N LEU A 87 2.03 11.07 -12.54
CA LEU A 87 1.11 10.79 -13.64
C LEU A 87 0.32 12.03 -14.02
N GLU A 88 0.14 12.25 -15.31
CA GLU A 88 -0.72 13.32 -15.83
C GLU A 88 -1.80 12.76 -16.74
N VAL A 89 -3.02 13.27 -16.56
CA VAL A 89 -4.16 12.98 -17.43
C VAL A 89 -4.07 13.90 -18.64
N VAL A 90 -3.91 13.32 -19.82
CA VAL A 90 -3.79 14.07 -21.10
C VAL A 90 -5.05 13.99 -21.98
N ASP A 91 -5.87 12.95 -21.77
CA ASP A 91 -7.11 12.76 -22.53
C ASP A 91 -8.14 11.98 -21.69
N THR A 92 -9.35 12.51 -21.63
CA THR A 92 -10.49 11.90 -20.90
C THR A 92 -11.60 11.38 -21.82
N THR A 93 -11.42 11.47 -23.14
CA THR A 93 -12.47 11.13 -24.12
C THR A 93 -12.83 9.65 -24.14
N LYS A 94 -11.84 8.79 -23.93
CA LYS A 94 -12.00 7.32 -23.96
C LYS A 94 -12.18 6.68 -22.59
N PHE A 95 -11.50 7.22 -21.60
CA PHE A 95 -11.49 6.68 -20.25
C PHE A 95 -11.84 7.75 -19.23
N HIS A 96 -12.54 7.35 -18.20
CA HIS A 96 -12.82 8.20 -17.04
C HIS A 96 -11.73 7.97 -15.97
N PRO A 97 -10.86 8.97 -15.69
CA PRO A 97 -9.79 8.85 -14.71
C PRO A 97 -10.31 9.11 -13.28
N ILE A 98 -9.73 8.38 -12.33
CA ILE A 98 -9.90 8.59 -10.89
C ILE A 98 -8.50 8.57 -10.28
N VAL A 99 -8.05 9.69 -9.70
CA VAL A 99 -6.79 9.73 -8.96
C VAL A 99 -6.94 8.90 -7.69
N LEU A 100 -6.15 7.83 -7.59
CA LEU A 100 -6.19 6.91 -6.45
C LEU A 100 -5.31 7.38 -5.30
N LEU A 101 -4.06 7.69 -5.65
CA LEU A 101 -3.03 8.12 -4.72
C LEU A 101 -2.37 9.38 -5.25
N GLN A 102 -2.00 10.25 -4.34
CA GLN A 102 -1.25 11.48 -4.63
C GLN A 102 -0.24 11.79 -3.52
N SER A 103 0.78 12.55 -3.87
CA SER A 103 1.77 13.06 -2.93
C SER A 103 1.23 14.23 -2.09
N ASN A 104 2.00 14.66 -1.09
CA ASN A 104 1.61 15.77 -0.22
C ASN A 104 1.89 17.13 -0.90
N ALA A 105 0.83 17.90 -1.18
CA ALA A 105 0.92 19.18 -1.87
C ALA A 105 1.88 20.21 -1.24
N GLN A 106 2.09 20.13 0.07
CA GLN A 106 2.90 21.11 0.82
C GLN A 106 4.37 20.72 0.94
N GLN A 107 4.74 19.48 0.59
CA GLN A 107 6.06 18.92 0.85
C GLN A 107 6.69 18.26 -0.37
N THR A 108 6.02 18.22 -1.52
CA THR A 108 6.52 17.51 -2.69
C THR A 108 6.60 18.39 -3.91
N TRP A 109 7.62 18.14 -4.73
CA TRP A 109 7.79 18.69 -6.08
C TRP A 109 8.33 17.63 -7.03
N ILE A 110 8.38 17.94 -8.33
CA ILE A 110 9.06 17.07 -9.29
C ILE A 110 10.49 17.58 -9.41
N GLU A 111 11.43 16.74 -9.00
CA GLU A 111 12.87 16.98 -9.10
C GLU A 111 13.38 16.54 -10.46
N TYR A 112 14.08 17.45 -11.15
CA TYR A 112 14.56 17.22 -12.52
C TYR A 112 16.06 16.94 -12.61
N GLN A 113 16.83 17.36 -11.63
CA GLN A 113 18.30 17.39 -11.70
C GLN A 113 18.95 16.37 -10.77
N THR A 114 18.48 16.30 -9.53
CA THR A 114 19.07 15.42 -8.51
C THR A 114 18.84 13.95 -8.85
N LYS A 115 19.93 13.19 -8.85
CA LYS A 115 19.93 11.74 -9.06
C LYS A 115 20.34 10.96 -7.81
N ASP A 116 21.09 11.58 -6.93
CA ASP A 116 21.55 10.99 -5.66
C ASP A 116 20.79 11.59 -4.49
N PHE A 117 19.63 11.03 -4.18
CA PHE A 117 18.77 11.47 -3.08
C PHE A 117 19.30 11.12 -1.69
N VAL A 118 20.47 10.48 -1.59
CA VAL A 118 21.11 10.13 -0.32
C VAL A 118 22.17 11.16 0.05
N ASN A 119 22.98 11.60 -0.90
CA ASN A 119 24.13 12.45 -0.66
C ASN A 119 23.89 13.91 -1.04
N ASP A 120 22.98 14.18 -1.97
CA ASP A 120 22.69 15.53 -2.42
C ASP A 120 21.64 16.20 -1.52
N SER A 121 21.85 17.49 -1.27
CA SER A 121 20.87 18.31 -0.55
C SER A 121 19.70 18.65 -1.46
N LEU A 122 18.52 18.18 -1.11
CA LEU A 122 17.29 18.48 -1.84
C LEU A 122 16.81 19.90 -1.52
N SER A 123 16.65 20.70 -2.55
CA SER A 123 16.09 22.05 -2.44
C SER A 123 15.24 22.36 -3.67
N LEU A 124 14.05 22.91 -3.44
CA LEU A 124 13.14 23.32 -4.53
C LEU A 124 13.80 24.40 -5.38
N ASP A 125 14.01 24.14 -6.68
CA ASP A 125 14.50 25.12 -7.64
C ASP A 125 13.38 25.59 -8.58
N SER A 126 12.75 26.70 -8.20
CA SER A 126 11.69 27.32 -9.00
C SER A 126 12.17 27.83 -10.37
N LEU A 127 13.47 28.08 -10.55
CA LEU A 127 14.03 28.51 -11.84
C LEU A 127 14.04 27.38 -12.86
N GLN A 128 14.11 26.14 -12.39
CA GLN A 128 14.02 24.94 -13.22
C GLN A 128 12.56 24.48 -13.45
N GLY A 129 11.60 25.27 -13.00
CA GLY A 129 10.18 24.96 -13.15
C GLY A 129 9.60 24.03 -12.10
N GLU A 130 10.35 23.75 -11.05
CA GLU A 130 9.89 22.95 -9.93
C GLU A 130 8.85 23.71 -9.11
N LYS A 131 7.79 23.01 -8.73
CA LYS A 131 6.69 23.61 -7.97
C LYS A 131 6.20 22.64 -6.91
N LEU A 132 5.87 23.16 -5.73
CA LEU A 132 5.14 22.40 -4.74
C LEU A 132 3.76 22.03 -5.28
N GLY A 133 3.36 20.78 -5.07
CA GLY A 133 2.06 20.33 -5.54
C GLY A 133 1.70 18.92 -5.11
N ALA A 134 0.41 18.59 -5.22
CA ALA A 134 -0.07 17.22 -5.09
C ALA A 134 0.04 16.53 -6.46
N TYR A 135 0.95 15.59 -6.56
CA TYR A 135 1.22 14.87 -7.79
C TYR A 135 0.55 13.49 -7.75
N PRO A 136 -0.31 13.15 -8.73
CA PRO A 136 -0.89 11.83 -8.83
C PRO A 136 0.19 10.76 -9.02
N THR A 137 0.20 9.75 -8.15
CA THR A 137 1.13 8.62 -8.22
C THR A 137 0.43 7.32 -8.60
N ALA A 138 -0.90 7.27 -8.50
CA ALA A 138 -1.71 6.16 -8.97
C ALA A 138 -3.04 6.68 -9.52
N ILE A 139 -3.43 6.19 -10.70
CA ILE A 139 -4.69 6.56 -11.36
C ILE A 139 -5.43 5.30 -11.81
N ALA A 140 -6.72 5.22 -11.49
CA ALA A 140 -7.63 4.23 -12.06
C ALA A 140 -8.35 4.82 -13.28
N LEU A 141 -8.54 3.99 -14.29
CA LEU A 141 -9.25 4.34 -15.52
C LEU A 141 -10.41 3.38 -15.72
N THR A 142 -11.56 3.91 -16.08
CA THR A 142 -12.73 3.10 -16.43
C THR A 142 -13.32 3.52 -17.75
N ARG A 143 -13.82 2.57 -18.55
CA ARG A 143 -14.67 2.86 -19.72
C ARG A 143 -15.73 1.79 -19.91
N LYS A 144 -16.87 2.17 -20.48
CA LYS A 144 -17.87 1.23 -20.99
C LYS A 144 -17.43 0.68 -22.34
N ILE A 145 -17.63 -0.61 -22.56
CA ILE A 145 -17.39 -1.27 -23.84
C ILE A 145 -18.74 -1.72 -24.39
N LYS A 146 -18.98 -1.40 -25.65
CA LYS A 146 -20.22 -1.80 -26.33
C LYS A 146 -20.35 -3.33 -26.31
N GLY A 147 -21.50 -3.83 -25.89
CA GLY A 147 -21.78 -5.27 -25.79
C GLY A 147 -21.16 -5.98 -24.57
N LYS A 148 -20.67 -5.23 -23.57
CA LYS A 148 -20.21 -5.80 -22.30
C LYS A 148 -20.92 -5.15 -21.13
N ASP A 149 -21.35 -5.96 -20.16
CA ASP A 149 -22.01 -5.47 -18.93
C ASP A 149 -21.00 -4.82 -17.98
N LYS A 150 -19.80 -5.38 -17.90
CA LYS A 150 -18.73 -4.89 -17.03
C LYS A 150 -17.90 -3.81 -17.73
N LYS A 151 -17.61 -2.71 -17.01
CA LYS A 151 -16.70 -1.67 -17.49
C LYS A 151 -15.27 -2.20 -17.50
N GLN A 152 -14.49 -1.86 -18.51
CA GLN A 152 -13.04 -2.05 -18.47
C GLN A 152 -12.43 -1.25 -17.33
N ARG A 153 -11.42 -1.82 -16.67
CA ARG A 153 -10.70 -1.22 -15.55
C ARG A 153 -9.20 -1.31 -15.77
N ILE A 154 -8.50 -0.20 -15.62
CA ILE A 154 -7.05 -0.12 -15.72
C ILE A 154 -6.55 0.64 -14.51
N ILE A 155 -5.47 0.18 -13.87
CA ILE A 155 -4.73 0.91 -12.84
C ILE A 155 -3.36 1.21 -13.41
N VAL A 156 -2.93 2.46 -13.27
CA VAL A 156 -1.59 2.91 -13.63
C VAL A 156 -0.93 3.49 -12.38
N LEU A 157 0.29 3.03 -12.10
CA LEU A 157 1.13 3.46 -11.00
C LEU A 157 2.35 4.19 -11.54
N GLY A 158 2.82 5.20 -10.82
CA GLY A 158 4.05 5.92 -11.13
C GLY A 158 5.32 5.27 -10.55
N ASP A 159 5.18 4.11 -9.89
CA ASP A 159 6.27 3.37 -9.27
C ASP A 159 5.92 1.88 -9.24
N ALA A 160 6.84 1.02 -9.68
CA ALA A 160 6.69 -0.43 -9.60
C ALA A 160 7.25 -1.00 -8.28
N ASP A 161 8.23 -0.33 -7.69
CA ASP A 161 8.90 -0.77 -6.47
C ASP A 161 7.98 -0.78 -5.25
N CYS A 162 6.88 -0.02 -5.28
CA CYS A 162 5.85 -0.07 -4.23
C CYS A 162 5.23 -1.47 -4.05
N PHE A 163 5.37 -2.36 -5.04
CA PHE A 163 4.94 -3.77 -5.00
C PHE A 163 6.10 -4.76 -4.82
N SER A 164 7.33 -4.28 -4.70
CA SER A 164 8.50 -5.12 -4.51
C SER A 164 8.50 -5.80 -3.13
N ASN A 165 9.07 -7.00 -3.05
CA ASN A 165 9.25 -7.69 -1.77
C ASN A 165 10.06 -6.86 -0.78
N ALA A 166 11.04 -6.09 -1.28
CA ALA A 166 11.87 -5.21 -0.45
C ALA A 166 11.02 -4.13 0.23
N GLU A 167 10.06 -3.53 -0.49
CA GLU A 167 9.19 -2.50 0.08
C GLU A 167 8.08 -3.09 0.95
N LEU A 168 7.52 -4.23 0.56
CA LEU A 168 6.49 -4.92 1.34
C LEU A 168 6.99 -5.42 2.71
N GLN A 169 8.27 -5.79 2.80
CA GLN A 169 8.90 -6.20 4.06
C GLN A 169 9.16 -5.02 5.00
N LYS A 170 9.25 -3.80 4.49
CA LYS A 170 9.38 -2.56 5.28
C LYS A 170 8.03 -2.06 5.82
N SER A 171 7.18 -2.97 6.30
CA SER A 171 5.82 -2.67 6.74
C SER A 171 5.71 -1.66 7.90
N SER A 172 6.80 -1.42 8.64
CA SER A 172 6.85 -0.39 9.68
C SER A 172 8.10 0.46 9.51
N ARG A 173 7.91 1.69 9.07
CA ARG A 173 8.90 2.77 9.18
C ARG A 173 8.53 3.66 10.35
N PRO A 174 9.49 4.32 11.01
CA PRO A 174 9.16 5.22 12.12
C PRO A 174 8.09 6.23 11.72
N GLY A 175 6.98 6.26 12.44
CA GLY A 175 5.88 7.18 12.20
C GLY A 175 4.98 6.91 10.99
N ILE A 176 5.17 5.80 10.26
CA ILE A 176 4.39 5.48 9.06
C ILE A 176 3.79 4.08 9.17
N TYR A 177 2.49 4.00 8.94
CA TYR A 177 1.81 2.73 8.70
C TYR A 177 1.70 2.49 7.18
N SER A 178 2.51 1.57 6.65
CA SER A 178 2.52 1.26 5.22
C SER A 178 1.29 0.45 4.80
N PHE A 179 0.60 0.92 3.76
CA PHE A 179 -0.52 0.25 3.14
C PHE A 179 -0.15 -0.54 1.87
N ASN A 180 1.13 -0.66 1.54
CA ASN A 180 1.57 -1.34 0.31
C ASN A 180 1.02 -2.76 0.20
N PHE A 181 1.11 -3.55 1.29
CA PHE A 181 0.57 -4.90 1.31
C PHE A 181 -0.96 -4.94 1.05
N ASN A 182 -1.71 -3.96 1.56
CA ASN A 182 -3.16 -3.88 1.35
C ASN A 182 -3.53 -3.42 -0.05
N MET A 183 -2.66 -2.65 -0.71
CA MET A 183 -2.87 -2.13 -2.05
C MET A 183 -2.89 -3.25 -3.10
N ILE A 184 -2.08 -4.29 -2.94
CA ILE A 184 -2.02 -5.42 -3.88
C ILE A 184 -3.38 -6.13 -3.99
N PRO A 185 -3.93 -6.77 -2.93
CA PRO A 185 -5.22 -7.43 -3.02
C PRO A 185 -6.35 -6.44 -3.31
N GLY A 186 -6.25 -5.19 -2.88
CA GLY A 186 -7.22 -4.14 -3.20
C GLY A 186 -7.28 -3.84 -4.68
N SER A 187 -6.14 -3.70 -5.34
CA SER A 187 -6.03 -3.47 -6.78
C SER A 187 -6.56 -4.65 -7.59
N PHE A 188 -6.13 -5.88 -7.25
CA PHE A 188 -6.63 -7.08 -7.92
C PHE A 188 -8.13 -7.28 -7.73
N ARG A 189 -8.63 -7.08 -6.52
CA ARG A 189 -10.07 -7.18 -6.24
C ARG A 189 -10.88 -6.19 -7.08
N TRP A 190 -10.42 -4.96 -7.20
CA TRP A 190 -11.10 -3.98 -8.04
C TRP A 190 -11.00 -4.35 -9.52
N LEU A 191 -9.83 -4.73 -10.04
CA LEU A 191 -9.64 -5.15 -11.43
C LEU A 191 -10.49 -6.37 -11.79
N CYS A 192 -10.68 -7.29 -10.85
CA CYS A 192 -11.46 -8.52 -11.03
C CYS A 192 -12.92 -8.40 -10.56
N TYR A 193 -13.47 -7.20 -10.43
CA TYR A 193 -14.88 -6.95 -10.06
C TYR A 193 -15.33 -7.57 -8.73
N ASN A 194 -14.41 -7.71 -7.78
CA ASN A 194 -14.56 -8.40 -6.49
C ASN A 194 -14.73 -9.93 -6.58
N GLU A 195 -14.54 -10.53 -7.75
CA GLU A 195 -14.60 -11.99 -7.93
C GLU A 195 -13.30 -12.68 -7.48
N PHE A 196 -12.18 -11.95 -7.52
CA PHE A 196 -10.87 -12.45 -7.10
C PHE A 196 -10.05 -11.35 -6.40
N PRO A 197 -9.21 -11.66 -5.40
CA PRO A 197 -9.07 -12.95 -4.72
C PRO A 197 -10.33 -13.35 -3.97
N VAL A 198 -10.63 -14.63 -3.95
CA VAL A 198 -11.76 -15.16 -3.17
C VAL A 198 -11.51 -14.85 -1.70
N SER A 199 -12.47 -14.17 -1.06
CA SER A 199 -12.38 -13.91 0.37
C SER A 199 -12.60 -15.22 1.12
N SER A 200 -11.52 -15.86 1.52
CA SER A 200 -11.57 -16.97 2.49
C SER A 200 -11.61 -16.38 3.91
N SER A 201 -12.60 -15.54 4.19
CA SER A 201 -12.85 -15.17 5.57
C SER A 201 -13.21 -16.47 6.33
N ARG A 202 -12.33 -16.90 7.23
CA ARG A 202 -12.72 -17.89 8.24
C ARG A 202 -14.01 -17.39 8.88
N ALA A 203 -14.97 -18.29 9.02
CA ALA A 203 -16.12 -18.01 9.87
C ALA A 203 -15.60 -17.40 11.18
N PRO A 204 -16.23 -16.33 11.69
CA PRO A 204 -15.81 -15.77 12.97
C PRO A 204 -15.77 -16.90 13.96
N TYR A 205 -14.64 -17.03 14.69
CA TYR A 205 -14.50 -18.04 15.72
C TYR A 205 -15.74 -17.98 16.62
N LEU A 206 -16.33 -19.14 16.87
CA LEU A 206 -17.44 -19.28 17.83
C LEU A 206 -17.00 -18.90 19.25
N ASP A 207 -15.68 -18.87 19.47
CA ASP A 207 -15.01 -18.55 20.74
C ASP A 207 -14.80 -17.04 20.90
N LYS A 208 -15.88 -16.28 20.83
CA LYS A 208 -15.82 -14.82 21.06
C LYS A 208 -15.90 -14.41 22.53
N ASP A 209 -16.14 -15.36 23.40
CA ASP A 209 -16.54 -15.07 24.78
C ASP A 209 -15.40 -15.17 25.81
N ILE A 210 -14.16 -15.47 25.38
CA ILE A 210 -13.01 -15.40 26.29
C ILE A 210 -12.50 -13.96 26.33
N SER A 211 -13.16 -13.13 27.13
CA SER A 211 -12.66 -11.81 27.49
C SER A 211 -11.70 -11.90 28.68
N LEU A 212 -10.45 -12.21 28.41
CA LEU A 212 -9.41 -12.22 29.44
C LEU A 212 -8.88 -10.78 29.63
N THR A 213 -8.94 -10.30 30.85
CA THR A 213 -8.25 -9.07 31.23
C THR A 213 -6.73 -9.32 31.31
N PRO A 214 -5.87 -8.28 31.22
CA PRO A 214 -4.42 -8.43 31.43
C PRO A 214 -4.08 -9.12 32.79
N MET A 215 -4.93 -8.93 33.78
CA MET A 215 -4.78 -9.52 35.10
C MET A 215 -5.08 -11.01 35.12
N ASP A 216 -6.12 -11.46 34.37
CA ASP A 216 -6.45 -12.87 34.18
C ASP A 216 -5.35 -13.62 33.45
N LEU A 217 -4.74 -12.99 32.41
CA LEU A 217 -3.61 -13.57 31.69
C LEU A 217 -2.40 -13.80 32.60
N SER A 218 -2.10 -12.84 33.49
CA SER A 218 -1.01 -12.97 34.48
C SER A 218 -1.28 -14.09 35.45
N THR A 219 -2.50 -14.20 35.94
CA THR A 219 -2.93 -15.28 36.88
C THR A 219 -2.82 -16.64 36.23
N ILE A 220 -3.30 -16.79 34.99
CA ILE A 220 -3.21 -18.02 34.21
C ILE A 220 -1.74 -18.44 34.03
N LYS A 221 -0.87 -17.49 33.64
CA LYS A 221 0.57 -17.75 33.48
C LYS A 221 1.21 -18.24 34.76
N ILE A 222 0.90 -17.63 35.92
CA ILE A 222 1.42 -18.04 37.21
C ILE A 222 0.98 -19.48 37.57
N ILE A 223 -0.30 -19.77 37.38
CA ILE A 223 -0.84 -21.09 37.68
C ILE A 223 -0.19 -22.17 36.80
N TYR A 224 -0.14 -21.97 35.49
CA TYR A 224 0.36 -22.98 34.57
C TYR A 224 1.89 -23.09 34.56
N CYS A 225 2.62 -21.96 34.65
CA CYS A 225 4.08 -22.00 34.58
C CYS A 225 4.75 -22.33 35.90
N TYR A 226 4.12 -22.03 37.03
CA TYR A 226 4.72 -22.26 38.36
C TYR A 226 3.90 -23.19 39.22
N GLY A 227 2.58 -23.04 39.30
CA GLY A 227 1.71 -23.83 40.17
C GLY A 227 1.71 -25.29 39.80
N ILE A 228 1.46 -25.64 38.55
CA ILE A 228 1.43 -27.06 38.13
C ILE A 228 2.78 -27.75 38.29
N PRO A 229 3.93 -27.17 37.83
CA PRO A 229 5.23 -27.81 38.07
C PRO A 229 5.59 -27.95 39.53
N PHE A 230 5.20 -27.01 40.40
CA PHE A 230 5.43 -27.06 41.83
C PHE A 230 4.67 -28.24 42.47
N ILE A 231 3.39 -28.42 42.13
CA ILE A 231 2.58 -29.54 42.62
C ILE A 231 3.18 -30.90 42.19
N ILE A 232 3.59 -30.98 40.91
CA ILE A 232 4.24 -32.21 40.38
C ILE A 232 5.53 -32.50 41.16
N GLY A 233 6.35 -31.45 41.42
CA GLY A 233 7.57 -31.57 42.22
C GLY A 233 7.31 -32.08 43.65
N LEU A 234 6.31 -31.48 44.31
CA LEU A 234 5.92 -31.94 45.67
C LEU A 234 5.45 -33.41 45.69
N CYS A 235 4.65 -33.80 44.69
CA CYS A 235 4.22 -35.19 44.55
C CYS A 235 5.42 -36.15 44.34
N GLY A 236 6.38 -35.73 43.52
CA GLY A 236 7.61 -36.47 43.29
C GLY A 236 8.43 -36.67 44.59
N ILE A 237 8.63 -35.60 45.37
CA ILE A 237 9.34 -35.62 46.65
C ILE A 237 8.61 -36.53 47.65
N TRP A 238 7.28 -36.42 47.72
CA TRP A 238 6.48 -37.26 48.61
C TRP A 238 6.57 -38.76 48.27
N ILE A 239 6.53 -39.12 46.99
CA ILE A 239 6.69 -40.50 46.52
C ILE A 239 8.09 -41.00 46.86
N CYS A 240 9.15 -40.21 46.62
CA CYS A 240 10.52 -40.58 46.96
C CYS A 240 10.69 -40.80 48.48
N TRP A 241 10.11 -39.91 49.27
CA TRP A 241 10.17 -40.02 50.74
C TRP A 241 9.43 -41.27 51.27
N ARG A 242 8.26 -41.54 50.70
CA ARG A 242 7.50 -42.80 51.09
C ARG A 242 8.22 -44.06 50.67
N ARG A 243 8.94 -44.06 49.55
CA ARG A 243 9.77 -45.20 49.10
C ARG A 243 11.00 -45.43 50.00
N ARG A 244 11.59 -44.38 50.55
CA ARG A 244 12.72 -44.49 51.47
C ARG A 244 12.35 -45.02 52.85
N LYS A 245 11.09 -44.97 53.28
CA LYS A 245 10.61 -45.48 54.55
C LYS A 245 10.08 -46.92 54.51
N ARG A 246 10.13 -47.54 53.36
CA ARG A 246 9.93 -48.95 53.13
C ARG A 246 11.27 -49.63 52.90
#